data_0589526dd7e0156fae0fc3d0334ebe8a
#
_entry.id   0589526dd7e0156fae0fc3d0334ebe8a
#
_cell.length_a   1.000
_cell.length_b   1.000
_cell.length_c   1.000
_cell.angle_alpha   90.00
_cell.angle_beta   90.00
_cell.angle_gamma   90.00
#
_symmetry.space_group_name_H-M   'P 1'
#
loop_
_entity.id
_entity.type
_entity.pdbx_description
1 polymer ?
#
loop_
_entity_poly.entity_id
_entity_poly.type
_entity_poly.pdbx_seq_one_letter_code
_entity_poly.pdbx_strand_id
1 'polypeptide(L)'
;MSKTIISPSILSADFANLERDIKLVENAGADWLHVDVMDGHFVPNITIGVPVVASIKKVSSIPLDVHLMIENPEKYIEAFAKAGADILTFHYEAVNDVQAIIDLIKSYGVKA
;
A
#
# COMPACT_ATOMS: atom_id res chain seq x y z
N MET A 1 15.99 -11.67 -18.88
CA MET A 1 15.52 -12.36 -17.66
C MET A 1 14.74 -11.39 -16.80
N SER A 2 13.58 -11.81 -16.34
CA SER A 2 12.82 -11.03 -15.39
C SER A 2 13.47 -11.10 -14.01
N LYS A 3 13.49 -9.97 -13.30
CA LYS A 3 13.98 -9.89 -11.94
C LYS A 3 12.84 -10.24 -10.98
N THR A 4 13.12 -11.03 -9.95
CA THR A 4 12.19 -11.24 -8.85
C THR A 4 12.13 -9.97 -7.99
N ILE A 5 10.93 -9.48 -7.75
CA ILE A 5 10.70 -8.31 -6.90
C ILE A 5 10.40 -8.79 -5.49
N ILE A 6 11.15 -8.27 -4.53
CA ILE A 6 10.95 -8.55 -3.10
C ILE A 6 10.25 -7.33 -2.47
N SER A 7 9.06 -7.56 -1.93
CA SER A 7 8.20 -6.53 -1.35
C SER A 7 7.81 -6.93 0.08
N PRO A 8 8.71 -6.71 1.07
CA PRO A 8 8.40 -7.07 2.44
C PRO A 8 7.29 -6.21 3.02
N SER A 9 6.40 -6.85 3.79
CA SER A 9 5.30 -6.14 4.43
C SER A 9 5.75 -5.44 5.70
N ILE A 10 5.40 -4.17 5.82
CA ILE A 10 5.63 -3.39 7.05
C ILE A 10 4.73 -3.86 8.20
N LEU A 11 3.76 -4.73 7.95
CA LEU A 11 2.94 -5.33 8.99
C LEU A 11 3.79 -6.10 10.01
N SER A 12 4.94 -6.62 9.57
CA SER A 12 5.91 -7.31 10.43
C SER A 12 6.88 -6.38 11.14
N ALA A 13 6.82 -5.07 10.87
CA ALA A 13 7.68 -4.07 11.49
C ALA A 13 7.17 -3.66 12.86
N ASP A 14 8.04 -2.98 13.62
CA ASP A 14 7.63 -2.28 14.84
C ASP A 14 7.06 -0.91 14.43
N PHE A 15 5.76 -0.74 14.59
CA PHE A 15 5.06 0.49 14.19
C PHE A 15 5.54 1.73 14.94
N ALA A 16 6.13 1.54 16.13
CA ALA A 16 6.72 2.64 16.88
C ALA A 16 8.10 3.06 16.34
N ASN A 17 8.67 2.28 15.43
CA ASN A 17 10.01 2.50 14.85
C ASN A 17 10.03 2.18 13.35
N LEU A 18 9.00 2.63 12.62
CA LEU A 18 8.83 2.30 11.20
C LEU A 18 10.02 2.75 10.35
N GLU A 19 10.50 3.98 10.52
CA GLU A 19 11.63 4.48 9.73
C GLU A 19 12.86 3.57 9.87
N ARG A 20 13.20 3.19 11.10
CA ARG A 20 14.32 2.28 11.37
C ARG A 20 14.16 0.95 10.62
N ASP A 21 12.98 0.34 10.71
CA ASP A 21 12.72 -0.98 10.13
C ASP A 21 12.63 -0.89 8.59
N ILE A 22 12.11 0.21 8.04
CA ILE A 22 12.09 0.47 6.61
C ILE A 22 13.52 0.58 6.08
N LYS A 23 14.37 1.36 6.73
CA LYS A 23 15.77 1.49 6.32
C LYS A 23 16.53 0.17 6.40
N LEU A 24 16.20 -0.66 7.38
CA LEU A 24 16.79 -1.99 7.52
C LEU A 24 16.51 -2.85 6.28
N VAL A 25 15.25 -2.94 5.83
CA VAL A 25 14.89 -3.77 4.68
C VAL A 25 15.34 -3.15 3.35
N GLU A 26 15.35 -1.81 3.23
CA GLU A 26 15.91 -1.13 2.07
C GLU A 26 17.40 -1.47 1.91
N ASN A 27 18.17 -1.38 2.99
CA ASN A 27 19.60 -1.69 2.99
C ASN A 27 19.88 -3.17 2.72
N ALA A 28 18.92 -4.05 3.05
CA ALA A 28 19.00 -5.48 2.75
C ALA A 28 18.65 -5.82 1.30
N GLY A 29 18.19 -4.84 0.50
CA GLY A 29 17.93 -5.01 -0.92
C GLY A 29 16.47 -5.18 -1.31
N ALA A 30 15.51 -4.81 -0.44
CA ALA A 30 14.09 -4.81 -0.79
C ALA A 30 13.83 -3.91 -2.00
N ASP A 31 12.98 -4.37 -2.91
CA ASP A 31 12.64 -3.63 -4.13
C ASP A 31 11.47 -2.68 -3.90
N TRP A 32 10.48 -3.10 -3.13
CA TRP A 32 9.30 -2.32 -2.76
C TRP A 32 9.03 -2.48 -1.27
N LEU A 33 8.17 -1.62 -0.72
CA LEU A 33 7.57 -1.81 0.60
C LEU A 33 6.11 -2.20 0.42
N HIS A 34 5.72 -3.33 0.96
CA HIS A 34 4.32 -3.77 0.96
C HIS A 34 3.61 -3.21 2.18
N VAL A 35 2.51 -2.50 1.94
CA VAL A 35 1.75 -1.80 2.99
C VAL A 35 0.36 -2.40 3.06
N ASP A 36 0.11 -3.23 4.07
CA ASP A 36 -1.17 -3.91 4.27
C ASP A 36 -2.12 -3.04 5.08
N VAL A 37 -3.18 -2.56 4.42
CA VAL A 37 -4.21 -1.71 5.02
C VAL A 37 -5.46 -2.54 5.29
N MET A 38 -5.84 -2.63 6.55
CA MET A 38 -6.99 -3.42 7.03
C MET A 38 -7.92 -2.53 7.84
N ASP A 39 -9.24 -2.67 7.62
CA ASP A 39 -10.25 -1.79 8.19
C ASP A 39 -11.08 -2.41 9.32
N GLY A 40 -10.89 -3.70 9.63
CA GLY A 40 -11.69 -4.39 10.64
C GLY A 40 -13.11 -4.76 10.18
N HIS A 41 -13.41 -4.56 8.89
CA HIS A 41 -14.71 -4.91 8.27
C HIS A 41 -14.52 -5.94 7.18
N PHE A 42 -13.75 -5.62 6.16
CA PHE A 42 -13.41 -6.58 5.09
C PHE A 42 -12.58 -7.73 5.63
N VAL A 43 -11.71 -7.43 6.59
CA VAL A 43 -10.90 -8.39 7.35
C VAL A 43 -11.02 -8.08 8.85
N PRO A 44 -10.74 -9.07 9.75
CA PRO A 44 -11.02 -8.90 11.18
C PRO A 44 -9.99 -8.05 11.94
N ASN A 45 -8.94 -7.55 11.29
CA ASN A 45 -7.90 -6.73 11.91
C ASN A 45 -7.99 -5.27 11.42
N ILE A 46 -7.44 -4.36 12.21
CA ILE A 46 -7.26 -2.95 11.86
C ILE A 46 -5.76 -2.67 11.93
N THR A 47 -5.19 -2.11 10.88
CA THR A 47 -3.73 -1.88 10.85
C THR A 47 -3.36 -0.41 10.76
N ILE A 48 -3.39 0.16 9.57
CA ILE A 48 -2.94 1.53 9.31
C ILE A 48 -3.85 2.19 8.28
N GLY A 49 -3.65 3.49 8.06
CA GLY A 49 -4.43 4.25 7.10
C GLY A 49 -3.58 5.28 6.35
N VAL A 50 -4.25 6.23 5.74
CA VAL A 50 -3.65 7.26 4.89
C VAL A 50 -2.53 8.05 5.57
N PRO A 51 -2.67 8.50 6.85
CA PRO A 51 -1.62 9.28 7.50
C PRO A 51 -0.29 8.52 7.63
N VAL A 52 -0.36 7.21 7.89
CA VAL A 52 0.84 6.38 8.03
C VAL A 52 1.51 6.21 6.67
N VAL A 53 0.73 5.97 5.59
CA VAL A 53 1.26 5.90 4.23
C VAL A 53 1.98 7.19 3.86
N ALA A 54 1.39 8.34 4.16
CA ALA A 54 2.00 9.64 3.89
C ALA A 54 3.34 9.82 4.64
N SER A 55 3.40 9.37 5.89
CA SER A 55 4.63 9.43 6.69
C SER A 55 5.70 8.48 6.17
N ILE A 56 5.32 7.27 5.78
CA ILE A 56 6.23 6.27 5.19
C ILE A 56 6.82 6.81 3.89
N LYS A 57 6.00 7.45 3.05
CA LYS A 57 6.46 7.99 1.77
C LYS A 57 7.61 8.98 1.94
N LYS A 58 7.59 9.75 3.02
CA LYS A 58 8.65 10.75 3.31
C LYS A 58 10.01 10.12 3.61
N VAL A 59 10.01 8.92 4.17
CA VAL A 59 11.25 8.24 4.60
C VAL A 59 11.66 7.09 3.69
N SER A 60 10.76 6.59 2.84
CA SER A 60 11.06 5.50 1.92
C SER A 60 11.76 6.01 0.68
N SER A 61 12.81 5.30 0.26
CA SER A 61 13.50 5.53 -1.02
C SER A 61 13.05 4.55 -2.12
N ILE A 62 12.18 3.60 -1.77
CA ILE A 62 11.66 2.59 -2.70
C ILE A 62 10.14 2.73 -2.83
N PRO A 63 9.53 2.19 -3.91
CA PRO A 63 8.10 2.31 -4.14
C PRO A 63 7.24 1.70 -3.02
N LEU A 64 6.08 2.30 -2.80
CA LEU A 64 5.07 1.80 -1.88
C LEU A 64 4.03 0.98 -2.63
N ASP A 65 3.98 -0.30 -2.30
CA ASP A 65 3.05 -1.30 -2.84
C ASP A 65 1.91 -1.47 -1.83
N VAL A 66 0.84 -0.69 -2.00
CA VAL A 66 -0.25 -0.57 -1.01
C VAL A 66 -1.38 -1.54 -1.33
N HIS A 67 -1.68 -2.40 -0.38
CA HIS A 67 -2.70 -3.44 -0.48
C HIS A 67 -3.90 -3.08 0.40
N LEU A 68 -5.02 -2.79 -0.24
CA LEU A 68 -6.25 -2.37 0.43
C LEU A 68 -7.14 -3.57 0.73
N MET A 69 -7.18 -3.99 1.98
CA MET A 69 -8.09 -5.00 2.51
C MET A 69 -9.21 -4.29 3.27
N ILE A 70 -10.01 -3.52 2.52
CA ILE A 70 -11.03 -2.63 3.07
C ILE A 70 -12.33 -2.74 2.28
N GLU A 71 -13.45 -2.44 2.94
CA GLU A 71 -14.72 -2.24 2.27
C GLU A 71 -14.73 -0.90 1.51
N ASN A 72 -15.45 -0.85 0.40
CA ASN A 72 -15.63 0.37 -0.40
C ASN A 72 -14.29 1.07 -0.71
N PRO A 73 -13.31 0.36 -1.29
CA PRO A 73 -11.99 0.94 -1.56
C PRO A 73 -12.06 2.16 -2.49
N GLU A 74 -13.09 2.26 -3.34
CA GLU A 74 -13.32 3.40 -4.23
C GLU A 74 -13.37 4.74 -3.52
N LYS A 75 -13.77 4.74 -2.25
CA LYS A 75 -13.83 5.97 -1.43
C LYS A 75 -12.45 6.49 -1.04
N TYR A 76 -11.42 5.64 -1.12
CA TYR A 76 -10.10 5.94 -0.56
C TYR A 76 -8.97 5.95 -1.59
N ILE A 77 -9.25 5.57 -2.85
CA ILE A 77 -8.23 5.50 -3.92
C ILE A 77 -7.49 6.85 -4.04
N GLU A 78 -8.23 7.95 -4.16
CA GLU A 78 -7.61 9.27 -4.26
C GLU A 78 -6.70 9.59 -3.08
N ALA A 79 -7.17 9.34 -1.87
CA ALA A 79 -6.42 9.65 -0.65
C ALA A 79 -5.12 8.86 -0.56
N PHE A 80 -5.15 7.56 -0.86
CA PHE A 80 -3.94 6.73 -0.85
C PHE A 80 -2.99 7.09 -2.00
N ALA A 81 -3.51 7.40 -3.18
CA ALA A 81 -2.70 7.85 -4.31
C ALA A 81 -1.94 9.14 -3.95
N LYS A 82 -2.64 10.12 -3.39
CA LYS A 82 -2.04 11.40 -2.98
C LYS A 82 -1.08 11.26 -1.80
N ALA A 83 -1.30 10.27 -0.93
CA ALA A 83 -0.39 9.98 0.18
C ALA A 83 0.94 9.40 -0.29
N GLY A 84 1.01 8.87 -1.51
CA GLY A 84 2.26 8.40 -2.10
C GLY A 84 2.29 6.93 -2.50
N ALA A 85 1.14 6.26 -2.57
CA ALA A 85 1.10 4.89 -3.11
C ALA A 85 1.59 4.89 -4.56
N ASP A 86 2.51 3.99 -4.87
CA ASP A 86 3.03 3.79 -6.23
C ASP A 86 2.27 2.67 -6.94
N ILE A 87 1.82 1.68 -6.17
CA ILE A 87 0.97 0.59 -6.62
C ILE A 87 -0.20 0.50 -5.65
N LEU A 88 -1.42 0.35 -6.15
CA LEU A 88 -2.62 0.12 -5.34
C LEU A 88 -3.27 -1.18 -5.74
N THR A 89 -3.40 -2.10 -4.79
CA THR A 89 -4.12 -3.36 -4.95
C THR A 89 -5.41 -3.30 -4.15
N PHE A 90 -6.50 -3.70 -4.76
CA PHE A 90 -7.79 -3.86 -4.09
C PHE A 90 -8.35 -5.26 -4.37
N HIS A 91 -9.35 -5.68 -3.63
CA HIS A 91 -9.99 -6.97 -3.82
C HIS A 91 -11.23 -6.83 -4.71
N TYR A 92 -11.30 -7.64 -5.76
CA TYR A 92 -12.43 -7.58 -6.71
C TYR A 92 -13.76 -7.86 -6.04
N GLU A 93 -13.78 -8.70 -5.01
CA GLU A 93 -14.98 -8.99 -4.24
C GLU A 93 -15.48 -7.83 -3.39
N ALA A 94 -14.66 -6.79 -3.20
CA ALA A 94 -15.02 -5.59 -2.42
C ALA A 94 -15.68 -4.50 -3.27
N VAL A 95 -15.76 -4.67 -4.60
CA VAL A 95 -16.26 -3.65 -5.52
C VAL A 95 -17.28 -4.23 -6.48
N ASN A 96 -18.14 -3.37 -7.05
CA ASN A 96 -19.14 -3.77 -8.03
C ASN A 96 -18.62 -3.67 -9.47
N ASP A 97 -17.78 -2.69 -9.76
CA ASP A 97 -17.22 -2.45 -11.09
C ASP A 97 -15.70 -2.41 -11.01
N VAL A 98 -15.08 -3.54 -11.26
CA VAL A 98 -13.60 -3.69 -11.18
C VAL A 98 -12.89 -2.76 -12.16
N GLN A 99 -13.39 -2.67 -13.41
CA GLN A 99 -12.73 -1.86 -14.42
C GLN A 99 -12.75 -0.37 -14.04
N ALA A 100 -13.85 0.11 -13.47
CA ALA A 100 -13.96 1.50 -13.02
C ALA A 100 -12.91 1.82 -11.93
N ILE A 101 -12.65 0.87 -11.03
CA ILE A 101 -11.64 1.08 -9.97
C ILE A 101 -10.24 1.06 -10.54
N ILE A 102 -9.94 0.17 -11.47
CA ILE A 102 -8.65 0.14 -12.17
C ILE A 102 -8.40 1.47 -12.89
N ASP A 103 -9.40 1.97 -13.62
CA ASP A 103 -9.30 3.23 -14.34
C ASP A 103 -9.10 4.41 -13.37
N LEU A 104 -9.80 4.39 -12.25
CA LEU A 104 -9.67 5.40 -11.21
C LEU A 104 -8.24 5.43 -10.65
N ILE A 105 -7.68 4.27 -10.30
CA ILE A 105 -6.30 4.17 -9.81
C ILE A 105 -5.32 4.73 -10.85
N LYS A 106 -5.46 4.30 -12.09
CA LYS A 106 -4.56 4.75 -13.18
C LYS A 106 -4.69 6.23 -13.48
N SER A 107 -5.87 6.83 -13.24
CA SER A 107 -6.07 8.26 -13.44
C SER A 107 -5.19 9.13 -12.54
N TYR A 108 -4.71 8.58 -11.43
CA TYR A 108 -3.77 9.25 -10.53
C TYR A 108 -2.31 8.93 -10.84
N GLY A 109 -2.02 8.23 -11.93
CA GLY A 109 -0.66 7.84 -12.28
C GLY A 109 -0.12 6.67 -11.46
N VAL A 110 -0.99 5.92 -10.78
CA VAL A 110 -0.66 4.81 -9.91
C VAL A 110 -0.92 3.50 -10.66
N LYS A 111 -0.10 2.48 -10.39
CA LYS A 111 -0.32 1.12 -10.95
C LYS A 111 -1.42 0.41 -10.18
N ALA A 112 -2.27 -0.34 -10.91
CA ALA A 112 -3.38 -1.10 -10.34
C ALA A 112 -3.12 -2.61 -10.43
#